data_6927e04556f8d75870a50f169bf1a6e3
#
_entry.id   6927e04556f8d75870a50f169bf1a6e3
#
_cell.length_a   1.000
_cell.length_b   1.000
_cell.length_c   1.000
_cell.angle_alpha   90.00
_cell.angle_beta   90.00
_cell.angle_gamma   90.00
#
_symmetry.space_group_name_H-M   'P 1'
#
loop_
_entity.id
_entity.type
_entity.pdbx_description
1 polymer ?
#
loop_
_entity_poly.entity_id
_entity_poly.type
_entity_poly.pdbx_seq_one_letter_code
_entity_poly.pdbx_strand_id
1 'polypeptide(L)'
;IEEMDNMPLKIKIREKARHYKIPVLMVTGNGPGLIVDIERFDLEPDLPLLNDYLKNDVRDRVLALTDVSPVQEKNNLARDFMGAEFLTERLRQSFDLVGKELAGIPQLSEASFLRGAVLCYFARQIALGGEASSGRYFLNLDQLF
;
A
#
# COMPACT_ATOMS: atom_id res chain seq x y z
N ILE A 1 -6.66 -2.20 9.86
CA ILE A 1 -6.77 -2.06 8.38
C ILE A 1 -6.50 -0.60 8.05
N GLU A 2 -5.58 -0.35 7.10
CA GLU A 2 -5.22 0.97 6.64
C GLU A 2 -5.51 1.08 5.13
N GLU A 3 -6.46 1.93 4.77
CA GLU A 3 -6.92 2.15 3.39
C GLU A 3 -7.11 3.66 3.11
N MET A 4 -6.33 4.52 3.78
CA MET A 4 -6.42 5.96 3.62
C MET A 4 -5.74 6.43 2.33
N ASP A 5 -6.26 7.49 1.72
CA ASP A 5 -5.62 8.15 0.56
C ASP A 5 -4.56 9.19 0.95
N ASN A 6 -4.50 9.57 2.23
CA ASN A 6 -3.55 10.55 2.72
C ASN A 6 -2.18 9.91 3.00
N MET A 7 -1.23 10.16 2.13
CA MET A 7 0.12 9.56 2.19
C MET A 7 0.89 9.86 3.49
N PRO A 8 0.97 11.11 4.00
CA PRO A 8 1.59 11.39 5.29
C PRO A 8 0.93 10.62 6.45
N LEU A 9 -0.40 10.49 6.45
CA LEU A 9 -1.11 9.74 7.48
C LEU A 9 -0.84 8.25 7.40
N LYS A 10 -0.63 7.68 6.22
CA LYS A 10 -0.21 6.27 6.07
C LYS A 10 1.06 5.96 6.87
N ILE A 11 2.02 6.86 6.87
CA ILE A 11 3.27 6.71 7.62
C ILE A 11 3.01 6.90 9.12
N LYS A 12 2.36 8.00 9.51
CA LYS A 12 2.10 8.34 10.90
C LYS A 12 1.29 7.28 11.63
N ILE A 13 0.30 6.67 10.98
CA ILE A 13 -0.51 5.60 11.59
C ILE A 13 0.33 4.34 11.83
N ARG A 14 1.26 4.00 10.91
CA ARG A 14 2.17 2.88 11.09
C ARG A 14 3.15 3.10 12.25
N GLU A 15 3.71 4.30 12.38
CA GLU A 15 4.56 4.67 13.51
C GLU A 15 3.81 4.51 14.85
N LYS A 16 2.54 4.94 14.89
CA LYS A 16 1.68 4.75 16.07
C LYS A 16 1.32 3.29 16.30
N ALA A 17 0.95 2.57 15.25
CA ALA A 17 0.62 1.15 15.34
C ALA A 17 1.83 0.34 15.87
N ARG A 18 3.03 0.61 15.36
CA ARG A 18 4.28 -0.01 15.86
C ARG A 18 4.52 0.32 17.34
N HIS A 19 4.39 1.59 17.73
CA HIS A 19 4.53 2.00 19.13
C HIS A 19 3.57 1.26 20.06
N TYR A 20 2.33 1.05 19.64
CA TYR A 20 1.31 0.34 20.43
C TYR A 20 1.25 -1.16 20.14
N LYS A 21 2.16 -1.71 19.35
CA LYS A 21 2.20 -3.13 18.97
C LYS A 21 0.87 -3.61 18.37
N ILE A 22 0.32 -2.83 17.47
CA ILE A 22 -0.93 -3.13 16.74
C ILE A 22 -0.56 -3.57 15.33
N PRO A 23 -1.06 -4.73 14.83
CA PRO A 23 -0.81 -5.14 13.46
C PRO A 23 -1.46 -4.19 12.46
N VAL A 24 -0.81 -4.00 11.30
CA VAL A 24 -1.35 -3.20 10.19
C VAL A 24 -1.51 -4.08 8.96
N LEU A 25 -2.65 -3.95 8.31
CA LEU A 25 -2.95 -4.55 7.01
C LEU A 25 -3.25 -3.44 6.00
N MET A 26 -2.59 -3.47 4.85
CA MET A 26 -2.90 -2.63 3.70
C MET A 26 -2.93 -3.50 2.45
N VAL A 27 -3.91 -3.25 1.57
CA VAL A 27 -3.96 -3.91 0.26
C VAL A 27 -4.14 -2.85 -0.82
N THR A 28 -3.21 -2.78 -1.73
CA THR A 28 -3.21 -1.81 -2.82
C THR A 28 -3.50 -2.50 -4.14
N GLY A 29 -4.40 -1.93 -4.96
CA GLY A 29 -4.65 -2.42 -6.33
C GLY A 29 -3.43 -2.24 -7.22
N ASN A 30 -3.10 -3.24 -8.01
CA ASN A 30 -1.97 -3.26 -8.93
C ASN A 30 -2.39 -3.82 -10.31
N GLY A 31 -3.17 -3.03 -11.05
CA GLY A 31 -3.81 -3.50 -12.26
C GLY A 31 -4.78 -4.64 -11.94
N PRO A 32 -4.68 -5.82 -12.60
CA PRO A 32 -5.52 -7.00 -12.35
C PRO A 32 -5.12 -7.77 -11.08
N GLY A 33 -4.29 -7.18 -10.23
CA GLY A 33 -3.76 -7.81 -9.05
C GLY A 33 -3.70 -6.90 -7.84
N LEU A 34 -2.96 -7.34 -6.83
CA LEU A 34 -2.84 -6.70 -5.53
C LEU A 34 -1.40 -6.72 -5.03
N ILE A 35 -1.05 -5.68 -4.28
CA ILE A 35 0.07 -5.67 -3.34
C ILE A 35 -0.54 -5.74 -1.94
N VAL A 36 -0.17 -6.74 -1.16
CA VAL A 36 -0.66 -6.97 0.20
C VAL A 36 0.48 -6.75 1.18
N ASP A 37 0.35 -5.76 2.04
CA ASP A 37 1.30 -5.47 3.11
C ASP A 37 0.72 -5.90 4.45
N ILE A 38 1.42 -6.79 5.14
CA ILE A 38 1.10 -7.27 6.49
C ILE A 38 2.25 -6.87 7.40
N GLU A 39 1.97 -6.08 8.42
CA GLU A 39 2.95 -5.62 9.40
C GLU A 39 2.49 -6.08 10.80
N ARG A 40 3.11 -7.14 11.33
CA ARG A 40 2.77 -7.75 12.61
C ARG A 40 3.56 -7.14 13.76
N PHE A 41 3.38 -5.83 13.97
CA PHE A 41 4.03 -5.11 15.08
C PHE A 41 3.68 -5.67 16.47
N ASP A 42 2.62 -6.44 16.57
CA ASP A 42 2.24 -7.21 17.77
C ASP A 42 3.21 -8.37 18.06
N LEU A 43 3.79 -8.97 17.04
CA LEU A 43 4.77 -10.06 17.14
C LEU A 43 6.21 -9.57 16.91
N GLU A 44 6.39 -8.57 16.07
CA GLU A 44 7.66 -8.04 15.60
C GLU A 44 7.71 -6.51 15.85
N PRO A 45 7.91 -6.05 17.12
CA PRO A 45 7.83 -4.63 17.47
C PRO A 45 8.86 -3.73 16.76
N ASP A 46 9.98 -4.31 16.35
CA ASP A 46 11.08 -3.59 15.69
C ASP A 46 11.01 -3.69 14.15
N LEU A 47 9.95 -4.30 13.60
CA LEU A 47 9.77 -4.44 12.17
C LEU A 47 9.84 -3.06 11.49
N PRO A 48 10.66 -2.89 10.43
CA PRO A 48 10.65 -1.67 9.63
C PRO A 48 9.28 -1.42 8.99
N LEU A 49 8.91 -0.14 8.84
CA LEU A 49 7.66 0.23 8.19
C LEU A 49 7.59 -0.32 6.77
N LEU A 50 6.42 -0.84 6.38
CA LEU A 50 6.19 -1.50 5.09
C LEU A 50 7.21 -2.61 4.83
N ASN A 51 7.59 -3.37 5.87
CA ASN A 51 8.54 -4.48 5.75
C ASN A 51 9.87 -4.09 5.06
N ASP A 52 10.38 -2.88 5.33
CA ASP A 52 11.58 -2.27 4.74
C ASP A 52 11.45 -1.85 3.25
N TYR A 53 10.26 -1.93 2.67
CA TYR A 53 10.03 -1.44 1.29
C TYR A 53 9.95 0.09 1.19
N LEU A 54 9.76 0.80 2.31
CA LEU A 54 9.71 2.25 2.35
C LEU A 54 11.13 2.84 2.50
N LYS A 55 11.69 3.34 1.41
CA LYS A 55 13.01 4.01 1.42
C LYS A 55 12.94 5.32 2.22
N ASN A 56 14.00 5.64 2.97
CA ASN A 56 14.04 6.80 3.86
C ASN A 56 13.81 8.12 3.13
N ASP A 57 14.38 8.31 1.95
CA ASP A 57 14.17 9.50 1.14
C ASP A 57 12.72 9.66 0.68
N VAL A 58 12.06 8.56 0.30
CA VAL A 58 10.63 8.54 -0.05
C VAL A 58 9.79 8.88 1.18
N ARG A 59 10.11 8.28 2.34
CA ARG A 59 9.43 8.55 3.61
C ARG A 59 9.45 10.04 3.95
N ASP A 60 10.64 10.65 3.92
CA ASP A 60 10.81 12.05 4.32
C ASP A 60 10.09 13.01 3.35
N ARG A 61 10.14 12.73 2.05
CA ARG A 61 9.40 13.48 1.03
C ARG A 61 7.89 13.32 1.18
N VAL A 62 7.40 12.13 1.49
CA VAL A 62 5.97 11.90 1.75
C VAL A 62 5.51 12.67 2.99
N LEU A 63 6.30 12.67 4.07
CA LEU A 63 5.96 13.41 5.28
C LEU A 63 5.94 14.93 5.06
N ALA A 64 6.68 15.44 4.08
CA ALA A 64 6.70 16.84 3.70
C ALA A 64 5.52 17.27 2.79
N LEU A 65 4.72 16.32 2.28
CA LEU A 65 3.54 16.64 1.45
C LEU A 65 2.51 17.45 2.22
N THR A 66 1.91 18.40 1.52
CA THR A 66 0.81 19.22 1.98
C THR A 66 -0.36 19.18 1.00
N ASP A 67 -1.50 19.75 1.39
CA ASP A 67 -2.67 19.83 0.51
C ASP A 67 -2.40 20.61 -0.78
N VAL A 68 -1.48 21.60 -0.71
CA VAL A 68 -1.09 22.44 -1.85
C VAL A 68 0.05 21.86 -2.70
N SER A 69 0.64 20.75 -2.30
CA SER A 69 1.68 20.07 -3.12
C SER A 69 1.13 19.70 -4.50
N PRO A 70 1.94 19.84 -5.57
CA PRO A 70 1.53 19.53 -6.93
C PRO A 70 1.00 18.10 -7.07
N VAL A 71 -0.04 17.92 -7.88
CA VAL A 71 -0.65 16.59 -8.13
C VAL A 71 0.37 15.60 -8.66
N GLN A 72 1.25 16.04 -9.58
CA GLN A 72 2.27 15.18 -10.16
C GLN A 72 3.30 14.72 -9.11
N GLU A 73 3.66 15.58 -8.16
CA GLU A 73 4.54 15.21 -7.05
C GLU A 73 3.88 14.15 -6.15
N LYS A 74 2.60 14.36 -5.79
CA LYS A 74 1.83 13.39 -5.02
C LYS A 74 1.76 12.03 -5.72
N ASN A 75 1.52 12.01 -7.03
CA ASN A 75 1.46 10.79 -7.83
C ASN A 75 2.82 10.08 -7.92
N ASN A 76 3.91 10.83 -8.14
CA ASN A 76 5.25 10.26 -8.18
C ASN A 76 5.61 9.63 -6.83
N LEU A 77 5.31 10.31 -5.72
CA LEU A 77 5.55 9.77 -4.39
C LEU A 77 4.65 8.58 -4.04
N ALA A 78 3.39 8.56 -4.52
CA ALA A 78 2.52 7.40 -4.36
C ALA A 78 3.09 6.18 -5.10
N ARG A 79 3.58 6.36 -6.34
CA ARG A 79 4.27 5.33 -7.11
C ARG A 79 5.51 4.81 -6.38
N ASP A 80 6.36 5.73 -5.88
CA ASP A 80 7.59 5.38 -5.18
C ASP A 80 7.32 4.70 -3.83
N PHE A 81 6.25 5.09 -3.14
CA PHE A 81 5.78 4.46 -1.90
C PHE A 81 5.28 3.02 -2.13
N MET A 82 4.60 2.78 -3.23
CA MET A 82 4.17 1.43 -3.63
C MET A 82 5.37 0.55 -4.05
N GLY A 83 6.47 1.16 -4.46
CA GLY A 83 7.60 0.52 -5.10
C GLY A 83 7.36 0.37 -6.60
N ALA A 84 7.92 1.30 -7.39
CA ALA A 84 7.69 1.36 -8.84
C ALA A 84 8.04 0.05 -9.58
N GLU A 85 9.00 -0.70 -9.04
CA GLU A 85 9.45 -2.00 -9.55
C GLU A 85 8.39 -3.11 -9.44
N PHE A 86 7.42 -2.96 -8.52
CA PHE A 86 6.36 -3.94 -8.30
C PHE A 86 5.10 -3.66 -9.10
N LEU A 87 4.98 -2.45 -9.66
CA LEU A 87 3.79 -2.06 -10.41
C LEU A 87 3.75 -2.71 -11.79
N THR A 88 2.55 -3.07 -12.23
CA THR A 88 2.35 -3.49 -13.61
C THR A 88 2.74 -2.35 -14.55
N GLU A 89 3.22 -2.69 -15.75
CA GLU A 89 3.63 -1.70 -16.76
C GLU A 89 2.50 -0.70 -17.05
N ARG A 90 1.28 -1.20 -17.18
CA ARG A 90 0.12 -0.39 -17.50
C ARG A 90 -0.24 0.58 -16.37
N LEU A 91 -0.07 0.17 -15.11
CA LEU A 91 -0.29 1.05 -13.98
C LEU A 91 0.79 2.13 -13.89
N ARG A 92 2.07 1.80 -14.15
CA ARG A 92 3.15 2.80 -14.23
C ARG A 92 2.87 3.88 -15.26
N GLN A 93 2.46 3.48 -16.47
CA GLN A 93 2.06 4.41 -17.52
C GLN A 93 0.90 5.30 -17.08
N SER A 94 -0.08 4.76 -16.35
CA SER A 94 -1.20 5.55 -15.83
C SER A 94 -0.76 6.65 -14.88
N PHE A 95 0.24 6.42 -14.01
CA PHE A 95 0.79 7.46 -13.14
C PHE A 95 1.34 8.67 -13.91
N ASP A 96 1.95 8.44 -15.07
CA ASP A 96 2.51 9.50 -15.91
C ASP A 96 1.42 10.31 -16.64
N LEU A 97 0.24 9.75 -16.82
CA LEU A 97 -0.90 10.35 -17.53
C LEU A 97 -1.88 11.09 -16.61
N VAL A 98 -1.85 10.84 -15.30
CA VAL A 98 -2.75 11.53 -14.35
C VAL A 98 -2.48 13.02 -14.33
N GLY A 99 -3.57 13.80 -14.44
CA GLY A 99 -3.52 15.26 -14.54
C GLY A 99 -3.22 15.79 -15.96
N LYS A 100 -3.03 14.90 -16.95
CA LYS A 100 -2.87 15.23 -18.37
C LYS A 100 -4.03 14.64 -19.19
N GLU A 101 -4.11 13.32 -19.23
CA GLU A 101 -5.09 12.55 -20.02
C GLU A 101 -6.06 11.78 -19.12
N LEU A 102 -5.63 11.47 -17.88
CA LEU A 102 -6.43 10.75 -16.90
C LEU A 102 -6.76 11.69 -15.71
N ALA A 103 -8.02 11.67 -15.29
CA ALA A 103 -8.47 12.40 -14.09
C ALA A 103 -7.93 11.79 -12.78
N GLY A 104 -7.57 10.51 -12.78
CA GLY A 104 -7.05 9.79 -11.62
C GLY A 104 -6.46 8.44 -12.02
N ILE A 105 -5.88 7.74 -11.06
CA ILE A 105 -5.35 6.39 -11.28
C ILE A 105 -6.52 5.43 -11.52
N PRO A 106 -6.55 4.70 -12.66
CA PRO A 106 -7.59 3.73 -12.95
C PRO A 106 -7.66 2.63 -11.90
N GLN A 107 -8.87 2.27 -11.50
CA GLN A 107 -9.13 1.16 -10.60
C GLN A 107 -9.94 0.09 -11.34
N LEU A 108 -9.49 -1.15 -11.27
CA LEU A 108 -10.20 -2.28 -11.82
C LEU A 108 -11.19 -2.84 -10.78
N SER A 109 -12.42 -3.11 -11.18
CA SER A 109 -13.46 -3.56 -10.26
C SER A 109 -13.12 -4.91 -9.61
N GLU A 110 -12.60 -5.85 -10.39
CA GLU A 110 -12.16 -7.15 -9.90
C GLU A 110 -11.06 -7.02 -8.83
N ALA A 111 -10.07 -6.15 -9.03
CA ALA A 111 -9.04 -5.88 -8.02
C ALA A 111 -9.65 -5.26 -6.76
N SER A 112 -10.65 -4.38 -6.89
CA SER A 112 -11.32 -3.75 -5.75
C SER A 112 -12.10 -4.76 -4.91
N PHE A 113 -12.83 -5.70 -5.52
CA PHE A 113 -13.53 -6.78 -4.81
C PHE A 113 -12.54 -7.73 -4.14
N LEU A 114 -11.49 -8.12 -4.86
CA LEU A 114 -10.45 -9.00 -4.34
C LEU A 114 -9.72 -8.38 -3.15
N ARG A 115 -9.45 -7.08 -3.19
CA ARG A 115 -8.86 -6.32 -2.09
C ARG A 115 -9.69 -6.46 -0.81
N GLY A 116 -10.99 -6.23 -0.89
CA GLY A 116 -11.89 -6.39 0.26
C GLY A 116 -11.89 -7.82 0.81
N ALA A 117 -11.92 -8.84 -0.05
CA ALA A 117 -11.87 -10.24 0.34
C ALA A 117 -10.56 -10.60 1.06
N VAL A 118 -9.42 -10.16 0.53
CA VAL A 118 -8.09 -10.41 1.10
C VAL A 118 -7.93 -9.71 2.45
N LEU A 119 -8.37 -8.45 2.58
CA LEU A 119 -8.38 -7.73 3.86
C LEU A 119 -9.20 -8.45 4.93
N CYS A 120 -10.42 -8.87 4.59
CA CYS A 120 -11.28 -9.61 5.52
C CYS A 120 -10.65 -10.96 5.91
N TYR A 121 -10.03 -11.65 4.96
CA TYR A 121 -9.36 -12.92 5.23
C TYR A 121 -8.23 -12.74 6.26
N PHE A 122 -7.27 -11.84 6.02
CA PHE A 122 -6.13 -11.66 6.92
C PHE A 122 -6.52 -11.01 8.25
N ALA A 123 -7.48 -10.07 8.26
CA ALA A 123 -8.01 -9.52 9.51
C ALA A 123 -8.61 -10.62 10.40
N ARG A 124 -9.38 -11.54 9.80
CA ARG A 124 -9.92 -12.69 10.51
C ARG A 124 -8.81 -13.65 10.97
N GLN A 125 -7.80 -13.95 10.15
CA GLN A 125 -6.67 -14.79 10.56
C GLN A 125 -5.97 -14.21 11.79
N ILE A 126 -5.63 -12.92 11.76
CA ILE A 126 -4.98 -12.25 12.90
C ILE A 126 -5.87 -12.28 14.14
N ALA A 127 -7.16 -11.97 14.02
CA ALA A 127 -8.10 -11.94 15.15
C ALA A 127 -8.32 -13.32 15.80
N LEU A 128 -8.18 -14.39 15.05
CA LEU A 128 -8.35 -15.77 15.54
C LEU A 128 -7.01 -16.44 15.92
N GLY A 129 -5.88 -15.71 15.87
CA GLY A 129 -4.56 -16.28 16.16
C GLY A 129 -4.04 -17.24 15.09
N GLY A 130 -4.58 -17.15 13.86
CA GLY A 130 -4.12 -17.92 12.70
C GLY A 130 -2.82 -17.38 12.08
N GLU A 131 -2.33 -18.06 11.06
CA GLU A 131 -1.11 -17.68 10.38
C GLU A 131 -1.33 -16.47 9.46
N ALA A 132 -0.61 -15.39 9.74
CA ALA A 132 -0.51 -14.18 8.91
C ALA A 132 0.84 -13.53 9.23
N SER A 133 1.88 -13.95 8.52
CA SER A 133 3.24 -13.42 8.73
C SER A 133 3.41 -12.03 8.14
N SER A 134 4.31 -11.25 8.74
CA SER A 134 4.74 -9.97 8.16
C SER A 134 5.34 -10.19 6.77
N GLY A 135 5.11 -9.25 5.88
CA GLY A 135 5.67 -9.29 4.53
C GLY A 135 4.86 -8.48 3.53
N ARG A 136 5.45 -8.34 2.35
CA ARG A 136 4.77 -7.82 1.16
C ARG A 136 4.52 -8.97 0.19
N TYR A 137 3.27 -9.18 -0.14
CA TYR A 137 2.82 -10.27 -1.01
C TYR A 137 2.19 -9.73 -2.28
N PHE A 138 2.29 -10.49 -3.35
CA PHE A 138 1.77 -10.10 -4.66
C PHE A 138 0.77 -11.15 -5.15
N LEU A 139 -0.36 -10.68 -5.62
CA LEU A 139 -1.34 -11.48 -6.32
C LEU A 139 -1.60 -10.83 -7.69
N ASN A 140 -1.55 -11.62 -8.76
CA ASN A 140 -1.87 -11.15 -10.09
C ASN A 140 -2.79 -12.18 -10.78
N LEU A 141 -4.00 -11.77 -11.12
CA LEU A 141 -4.98 -12.66 -11.75
C LEU A 141 -4.52 -13.14 -13.13
N ASP A 142 -3.83 -12.29 -13.88
CA ASP A 142 -3.29 -12.68 -15.22
C ASP A 142 -2.24 -13.80 -15.15
N GLN A 143 -1.71 -14.09 -13.96
CA GLN A 143 -0.73 -15.16 -13.73
C GLN A 143 -1.37 -16.45 -13.22
N LEU A 144 -2.64 -16.40 -12.85
CA LEU A 144 -3.38 -17.56 -12.32
C LEU A 144 -4.15 -18.32 -13.41
N PHE A 145 -4.40 -17.67 -14.52
CA PHE A 145 -5.16 -18.20 -15.65
C PHE A 145 -4.41 -18.04 -16.97
#